data_86ec653666c80ef8758dff9a8f74f0b2
#
_entry.id   86ec653666c80ef8758dff9a8f74f0b2
#
_cell.length_a   1.000
_cell.length_b   1.000
_cell.length_c   1.000
_cell.angle_alpha   90.00
_cell.angle_beta   90.00
_cell.angle_gamma   90.00
#
_symmetry.space_group_name_H-M   'P 1'
#
loop_
_entity.id
_entity.type
_entity.pdbx_description
1 polymer ?
#
loop_
_entity_poly.entity_id
_entity_poly.type
_entity_poly.pdbx_seq_one_letter_code
_entity_poly.pdbx_strand_id
1 'polypeptide(L)'
;MNRKLEVLKQAYEENKDKASRHAGPAVIETFGEIPFAPVSKPEACTLSTEQQKLSSEYTGASSDIVYQYINGEERSFTIIAFPVPEIGEKFEEIFDETVKINTLDYHTYERIQAIIIDTLNRCSYVEVKGMNGNRTDMHIQLYPITDPQKEVIFENCVADVNIPVGEVFTSPVLEGTHGTLHVSRVFLNELEYHNLEMTFEDGMIKTYTCTNFDNEEENREYLKANVLYHYDTLPIGEFAIGTNTTAYMTAKKYDIGSRFPILIAEK
;
A
#
# COMPACT_ATOMS: atom_id res chain seq x y z
N MET A 1 -7.13 10.13 -26.13
CA MET A 1 -5.87 9.56 -25.64
C MET A 1 -4.67 10.13 -26.41
N ASN A 2 -4.47 9.85 -27.66
CA ASN A 2 -3.28 10.20 -28.45
C ASN A 2 -2.86 11.67 -28.34
N ARG A 3 -3.80 12.61 -28.50
CA ARG A 3 -3.50 14.05 -28.39
C ARG A 3 -2.94 14.45 -27.02
N LYS A 4 -3.42 13.82 -25.93
CA LYS A 4 -2.89 14.09 -24.58
C LYS A 4 -1.45 13.59 -24.45
N LEU A 5 -1.13 12.42 -24.99
CA LEU A 5 0.22 11.86 -24.99
C LEU A 5 1.17 12.68 -25.85
N GLU A 6 0.73 13.16 -27.01
CA GLU A 6 1.52 14.07 -27.87
C GLU A 6 1.86 15.37 -27.13
N VAL A 7 0.87 16.01 -26.51
CA VAL A 7 1.08 17.25 -25.73
C VAL A 7 2.00 16.98 -24.53
N LEU A 8 1.82 15.86 -23.83
CA LEU A 8 2.70 15.47 -22.71
C LEU A 8 4.15 15.32 -23.19
N LYS A 9 4.37 14.59 -24.27
CA LYS A 9 5.69 14.39 -24.85
C LYS A 9 6.32 15.72 -25.29
N GLN A 10 5.55 16.57 -25.94
CA GLN A 10 6.02 17.90 -26.35
C GLN A 10 6.42 18.76 -25.14
N ALA A 11 5.60 18.76 -24.08
CA ALA A 11 5.89 19.50 -22.85
C ALA A 11 7.19 19.03 -22.18
N TYR A 12 7.45 17.72 -22.15
CA TYR A 12 8.71 17.17 -21.65
C TYR A 12 9.89 17.51 -22.55
N GLU A 13 9.75 17.43 -23.87
CA GLU A 13 10.82 17.78 -24.81
C GLU A 13 11.21 19.27 -24.69
N GLU A 14 10.23 20.17 -24.57
CA GLU A 14 10.46 21.61 -24.35
C GLU A 14 11.11 21.91 -22.98
N ASN A 15 10.98 21.04 -21.99
CA ASN A 15 11.50 21.21 -20.63
C ASN A 15 12.50 20.13 -20.23
N LYS A 16 13.13 19.44 -21.16
CA LYS A 16 13.99 18.30 -20.89
C LYS A 16 15.15 18.59 -19.91
N ASP A 17 15.73 19.80 -19.98
CA ASP A 17 16.80 20.21 -19.06
C ASP A 17 16.32 20.35 -17.61
N LYS A 18 15.04 20.64 -17.40
CA LYS A 18 14.43 20.65 -16.07
C LYS A 18 14.03 19.24 -15.63
N ALA A 19 13.47 18.47 -16.55
CA ALA A 19 13.07 17.11 -16.29
C ALA A 19 14.25 16.22 -15.88
N SER A 20 15.40 16.35 -16.57
CA SER A 20 16.62 15.60 -16.28
C SER A 20 17.23 15.91 -14.91
N ARG A 21 16.83 17.01 -14.26
CA ARG A 21 17.29 17.40 -12.90
C ARG A 21 16.23 17.15 -11.84
N HIS A 22 15.14 16.49 -12.18
CA HIS A 22 14.06 16.23 -11.25
C HIS A 22 14.48 15.18 -10.22
N ALA A 23 14.74 15.61 -8.99
CA ALA A 23 15.19 14.75 -7.90
C ALA A 23 14.05 13.94 -7.25
N GLY A 24 12.82 14.30 -7.52
CA GLY A 24 11.61 13.67 -6.96
C GLY A 24 10.87 14.57 -5.96
N PRO A 25 9.63 14.21 -5.59
CA PRO A 25 8.81 14.99 -4.69
C PRO A 25 9.15 14.74 -3.22
N ALA A 26 8.92 15.75 -2.37
CA ALA A 26 8.68 15.58 -0.95
C ALA A 26 7.19 15.78 -0.71
N VAL A 27 6.53 14.79 -0.11
CA VAL A 27 5.08 14.76 0.08
C VAL A 27 4.78 14.81 1.58
N ILE A 28 3.86 15.67 1.98
CA ILE A 28 3.25 15.62 3.31
C ILE A 28 1.82 15.13 3.12
N GLU A 29 1.57 13.91 3.58
CA GLU A 29 0.23 13.34 3.64
C GLU A 29 -0.47 13.82 4.89
N THR A 30 -1.75 14.16 4.80
CA THR A 30 -2.55 14.55 5.97
C THR A 30 -3.60 13.48 6.28
N PHE A 31 -3.89 13.29 7.57
CA PHE A 31 -4.85 12.29 8.02
C PHE A 31 -5.65 12.75 9.23
N GLY A 32 -6.73 12.03 9.55
CA GLY A 32 -7.55 12.29 10.73
C GLY A 32 -8.92 12.86 10.44
N GLU A 33 -9.23 13.12 9.18
CA GLU A 33 -10.60 13.42 8.77
C GLU A 33 -11.52 12.26 9.14
N ILE A 34 -12.82 12.57 9.33
CA ILE A 34 -13.81 11.53 9.59
C ILE A 34 -13.84 10.59 8.38
N PRO A 35 -13.62 9.28 8.57
CA PRO A 35 -13.63 8.35 7.45
C PRO A 35 -14.93 8.46 6.66
N PHE A 36 -14.79 8.67 5.39
CA PHE A 36 -15.91 8.73 4.47
C PHE A 36 -16.25 7.31 4.01
N ALA A 37 -17.45 6.85 4.36
CA ALA A 37 -17.99 5.60 3.84
C ALA A 37 -18.89 5.90 2.63
N PRO A 38 -18.35 5.91 1.40
CA PRO A 38 -19.16 6.23 0.23
C PRO A 38 -20.18 5.14 -0.01
N VAL A 39 -21.41 5.57 -0.21
CA VAL A 39 -22.48 4.69 -0.67
C VAL A 39 -22.44 4.69 -2.19
N SER A 40 -22.38 3.52 -2.80
CA SER A 40 -22.56 3.41 -4.25
C SER A 40 -23.91 4.00 -4.64
N LYS A 41 -23.90 5.01 -5.50
CA LYS A 41 -25.11 5.68 -5.98
C LYS A 41 -25.25 5.45 -7.47
N PRO A 42 -26.47 5.13 -7.96
CA PRO A 42 -26.71 4.98 -9.40
C PRO A 42 -26.33 6.22 -10.23
N GLU A 43 -26.35 7.39 -9.58
CA GLU A 43 -26.00 8.68 -10.19
C GLU A 43 -24.49 8.94 -10.24
N ALA A 44 -23.67 8.09 -9.61
CA ALA A 44 -22.23 8.25 -9.62
C ALA A 44 -21.66 8.10 -11.03
N CYS A 45 -20.81 9.04 -11.43
CA CYS A 45 -20.09 8.95 -12.70
C CYS A 45 -19.04 7.86 -12.60
N THR A 46 -19.32 6.68 -13.10
CA THR A 46 -18.38 5.57 -13.21
C THR A 46 -17.87 5.43 -14.63
N LEU A 47 -16.62 5.03 -14.77
CA LEU A 47 -16.06 4.69 -16.08
C LEU A 47 -16.61 3.34 -16.53
N SER A 48 -16.99 3.20 -17.80
CA SER A 48 -17.25 1.89 -18.38
C SER A 48 -15.96 1.05 -18.41
N THR A 49 -16.09 -0.27 -18.54
CA THR A 49 -14.95 -1.19 -18.66
C THR A 49 -13.98 -0.76 -19.77
N GLU A 50 -14.49 -0.31 -20.90
CA GLU A 50 -13.68 0.20 -22.02
C GLU A 50 -12.97 1.51 -21.66
N GLN A 51 -13.63 2.41 -20.96
CA GLN A 51 -13.03 3.65 -20.48
C GLN A 51 -11.96 3.39 -19.42
N GLN A 52 -12.15 2.43 -18.52
CA GLN A 52 -11.15 2.02 -17.53
C GLN A 52 -9.92 1.42 -18.21
N LYS A 53 -10.12 0.51 -19.18
CA LYS A 53 -9.03 -0.05 -19.98
C LYS A 53 -8.25 1.06 -20.67
N LEU A 54 -8.94 2.00 -21.34
CA LEU A 54 -8.32 3.14 -21.99
C LEU A 54 -7.58 4.06 -20.99
N SER A 55 -8.08 4.22 -19.78
CA SER A 55 -7.43 4.97 -18.70
C SER A 55 -6.14 4.28 -18.25
N SER A 56 -6.15 2.97 -18.08
CA SER A 56 -4.96 2.19 -17.73
C SER A 56 -3.90 2.23 -18.83
N GLU A 57 -4.32 2.08 -20.09
CA GLU A 57 -3.43 2.22 -21.26
C GLU A 57 -2.82 3.63 -21.33
N TYR A 58 -3.62 4.66 -21.04
CA TYR A 58 -3.13 6.05 -21.01
C TYR A 58 -2.10 6.25 -19.89
N THR A 59 -2.36 5.71 -18.69
CA THR A 59 -1.44 5.81 -17.55
C THR A 59 -0.11 5.14 -17.87
N GLY A 60 -0.12 3.91 -18.41
CA GLY A 60 1.10 3.21 -18.83
C GLY A 60 1.89 4.01 -19.88
N ALA A 61 1.23 4.43 -20.97
CA ALA A 61 1.88 5.20 -22.02
C ALA A 61 2.40 6.57 -21.53
N SER A 62 1.72 7.19 -20.56
CA SER A 62 2.19 8.44 -19.93
C SER A 62 3.44 8.20 -19.11
N SER A 63 3.49 7.12 -18.34
CA SER A 63 4.67 6.73 -17.56
C SER A 63 5.88 6.46 -18.48
N ASP A 64 5.68 5.74 -19.57
CA ASP A 64 6.73 5.48 -20.56
C ASP A 64 7.33 6.78 -21.14
N ILE A 65 6.48 7.78 -21.39
CA ILE A 65 6.94 9.10 -21.82
C ILE A 65 7.76 9.77 -20.71
N VAL A 66 7.28 9.79 -19.47
CA VAL A 66 7.96 10.41 -18.33
C VAL A 66 9.35 9.81 -18.12
N TYR A 67 9.47 8.49 -18.16
CA TYR A 67 10.74 7.77 -17.96
C TYR A 67 11.77 8.03 -19.07
N GLN A 68 11.37 8.54 -20.25
CA GLN A 68 12.32 8.96 -21.29
C GLN A 68 13.07 10.26 -20.93
N TYR A 69 12.52 11.07 -20.02
CA TYR A 69 13.03 12.39 -19.66
C TYR A 69 13.52 12.49 -18.22
N ILE A 70 12.99 11.66 -17.35
CA ILE A 70 13.35 11.61 -15.93
C ILE A 70 14.01 10.26 -15.65
N ASN A 71 15.28 10.29 -15.30
CA ASN A 71 15.99 9.07 -14.92
C ASN A 71 15.47 8.56 -13.55
N GLY A 72 14.81 7.40 -13.55
CA GLY A 72 14.25 6.79 -12.36
C GLY A 72 15.32 6.41 -11.32
N GLU A 73 16.51 6.02 -11.77
CA GLU A 73 17.61 5.62 -10.90
C GLU A 73 18.28 6.80 -10.18
N GLU A 74 18.14 8.01 -10.72
CA GLU A 74 18.70 9.23 -10.12
C GLU A 74 17.63 10.02 -9.34
N ARG A 75 16.42 9.47 -9.22
CA ARG A 75 15.28 10.09 -8.57
C ARG A 75 14.94 9.36 -7.28
N SER A 76 14.65 10.12 -6.25
CA SER A 76 14.01 9.61 -5.04
C SER A 76 12.75 10.40 -4.74
N PHE A 77 11.99 9.97 -3.75
CA PHE A 77 10.91 10.73 -3.17
C PHE A 77 10.89 10.50 -1.66
N THR A 78 10.21 11.36 -0.94
CA THR A 78 9.99 11.13 0.49
C THR A 78 8.54 11.44 0.83
N ILE A 79 7.95 10.64 1.67
CA ILE A 79 6.58 10.83 2.17
C ILE A 79 6.61 10.80 3.69
N ILE A 80 5.96 11.79 4.31
CA ILE A 80 5.74 11.86 5.75
C ILE A 80 4.28 12.23 5.99
N ALA A 81 3.68 11.74 7.06
CA ALA A 81 2.29 12.02 7.37
C ALA A 81 2.11 12.75 8.71
N PHE A 82 1.11 13.65 8.75
CA PHE A 82 0.73 14.38 9.95
C PHE A 82 -0.80 14.46 10.09
N PRO A 83 -1.32 14.45 11.33
CA PRO A 83 -2.75 14.61 11.54
C PRO A 83 -3.21 16.04 11.27
N VAL A 84 -4.49 16.19 10.91
CA VAL A 84 -5.19 17.46 10.83
C VAL A 84 -6.12 17.64 12.05
N PRO A 85 -6.53 18.91 12.39
CA PRO A 85 -7.36 19.17 13.58
C PRO A 85 -8.69 18.41 13.60
N GLU A 86 -9.20 17.99 12.43
CA GLU A 86 -10.41 17.19 12.28
C GLU A 86 -10.31 15.80 12.93
N ILE A 87 -9.10 15.38 13.34
CA ILE A 87 -8.92 14.13 14.09
C ILE A 87 -9.62 14.16 15.45
N GLY A 88 -9.87 15.36 15.99
CA GLY A 88 -10.68 15.58 17.18
C GLY A 88 -9.98 16.36 18.29
N GLU A 89 -10.63 16.40 19.47
CA GLU A 89 -10.21 17.22 20.62
C GLU A 89 -8.77 16.95 21.10
N LYS A 90 -8.24 15.75 20.81
CA LYS A 90 -6.87 15.34 21.17
C LYS A 90 -5.85 15.60 20.08
N PHE A 91 -6.14 16.47 19.13
CA PHE A 91 -5.27 16.77 17.99
C PHE A 91 -3.83 17.06 18.41
N GLU A 92 -3.61 17.95 19.39
CA GLU A 92 -2.26 18.34 19.82
C GLU A 92 -1.47 17.13 20.36
N GLU A 93 -2.12 16.31 21.22
CA GLU A 93 -1.49 15.11 21.76
C GLU A 93 -1.15 14.10 20.66
N ILE A 94 -2.07 13.90 19.71
CA ILE A 94 -1.88 12.97 18.57
C ILE A 94 -0.79 13.50 17.63
N PHE A 95 -0.74 14.80 17.41
CA PHE A 95 0.32 15.43 16.61
C PHE A 95 1.69 15.19 17.25
N ASP A 96 1.82 15.41 18.56
CA ASP A 96 3.06 15.16 19.30
C ASP A 96 3.49 13.70 19.25
N GLU A 97 2.55 12.75 19.37
CA GLU A 97 2.85 11.32 19.21
C GLU A 97 3.25 10.99 17.76
N THR A 98 2.62 11.64 16.76
CA THR A 98 3.00 11.48 15.36
C THR A 98 4.42 11.99 15.09
N VAL A 99 4.81 13.11 15.68
CA VAL A 99 6.19 13.61 15.61
C VAL A 99 7.16 12.57 16.19
N LYS A 100 6.83 11.93 17.33
CA LYS A 100 7.66 10.86 17.90
C LYS A 100 7.75 9.65 16.97
N ILE A 101 6.62 9.23 16.40
CA ILE A 101 6.58 8.13 15.41
C ILE A 101 7.51 8.45 14.24
N ASN A 102 7.42 9.65 13.68
CA ASN A 102 8.18 10.08 12.51
C ASN A 102 9.68 10.34 12.80
N THR A 103 10.07 10.46 14.06
CA THR A 103 11.45 10.78 14.47
C THR A 103 12.10 9.66 15.28
N LEU A 104 11.61 8.45 15.20
CA LEU A 104 12.24 7.29 15.85
C LEU A 104 13.67 7.09 15.33
N ASP A 105 14.52 6.56 16.21
CA ASP A 105 15.90 6.24 15.86
C ASP A 105 15.94 5.09 14.84
N TYR A 106 16.03 5.46 13.57
CA TYR A 106 16.04 4.49 12.47
C TYR A 106 17.23 3.52 12.52
N HIS A 107 18.37 3.91 13.09
CA HIS A 107 19.51 2.99 13.26
C HIS A 107 19.19 1.85 14.23
N THR A 108 18.39 2.08 15.24
CA THR A 108 17.92 1.02 16.13
C THR A 108 16.95 0.09 15.41
N TYR A 109 16.03 0.63 14.64
CA TYR A 109 15.09 -0.17 13.84
C TYR A 109 15.81 -0.96 12.74
N GLU A 110 16.76 -0.35 12.05
CA GLU A 110 17.59 -1.03 11.05
C GLU A 110 18.23 -2.31 11.61
N ARG A 111 18.78 -2.25 12.83
CA ARG A 111 19.37 -3.42 13.47
C ARG A 111 18.32 -4.46 13.89
N ILE A 112 17.18 -4.05 14.42
CA ILE A 112 16.09 -4.95 14.79
C ILE A 112 15.55 -5.65 13.55
N GLN A 113 15.29 -4.91 12.50
CA GLN A 113 14.76 -5.38 11.23
C GLN A 113 15.77 -6.30 10.53
N ALA A 114 17.07 -6.01 10.59
CA ALA A 114 18.11 -6.89 10.07
C ALA A 114 18.07 -8.29 10.73
N ILE A 115 17.80 -8.39 12.04
CA ILE A 115 17.65 -9.69 12.71
C ILE A 115 16.45 -10.46 12.18
N ILE A 116 15.33 -9.76 11.92
CA ILE A 116 14.13 -10.36 11.33
C ILE A 116 14.45 -10.84 9.91
N ILE A 117 15.07 -10.01 9.10
CA ILE A 117 15.48 -10.32 7.71
C ILE A 117 16.43 -11.52 7.70
N ASP A 118 17.46 -11.56 8.55
CA ASP A 118 18.39 -12.68 8.67
C ASP A 118 17.68 -13.99 9.00
N THR A 119 16.58 -13.92 9.74
CA THR A 119 15.74 -15.08 10.07
C THR A 119 14.92 -15.51 8.86
N LEU A 120 14.26 -14.56 8.20
CA LEU A 120 13.40 -14.79 7.05
C LEU A 120 14.19 -15.27 5.82
N ASN A 121 15.40 -14.78 5.63
CA ASN A 121 16.30 -15.21 4.55
C ASN A 121 16.68 -16.72 4.60
N ARG A 122 16.44 -17.38 5.73
CA ARG A 122 16.63 -18.83 5.90
C ARG A 122 15.36 -19.65 5.74
N CYS A 123 14.23 -18.97 5.49
CA CYS A 123 12.93 -19.60 5.33
C CYS A 123 12.60 -19.77 3.85
N SER A 124 11.87 -20.82 3.51
CA SER A 124 11.29 -20.99 2.16
C SER A 124 9.87 -20.46 2.07
N TYR A 125 9.21 -20.26 3.19
CA TYR A 125 7.85 -19.73 3.28
C TYR A 125 7.58 -19.10 4.65
N VAL A 126 6.48 -18.35 4.74
CA VAL A 126 5.94 -17.80 6.01
C VAL A 126 4.48 -18.22 6.14
N GLU A 127 4.10 -18.67 7.34
CA GLU A 127 2.71 -18.90 7.72
C GLU A 127 2.18 -17.68 8.49
N VAL A 128 1.06 -17.12 8.02
CA VAL A 128 0.40 -16.00 8.68
C VAL A 128 -0.95 -16.44 9.21
N LYS A 129 -1.14 -16.35 10.52
CA LYS A 129 -2.40 -16.72 11.18
C LYS A 129 -2.99 -15.55 11.93
N GLY A 130 -4.25 -15.26 11.65
CA GLY A 130 -5.02 -14.22 12.32
C GLY A 130 -5.20 -14.49 13.80
N MET A 131 -5.37 -13.42 14.58
CA MET A 131 -5.63 -13.46 16.02
C MET A 131 -6.88 -12.65 16.35
N ASN A 132 -7.45 -12.89 17.53
CA ASN A 132 -8.57 -12.11 18.08
C ASN A 132 -9.80 -12.02 17.14
N GLY A 133 -10.14 -13.13 16.48
CA GLY A 133 -11.27 -13.21 15.56
C GLY A 133 -10.94 -12.87 14.11
N ASN A 134 -9.72 -12.45 13.81
CA ASN A 134 -9.25 -12.35 12.44
C ASN A 134 -9.07 -13.75 11.84
N ARG A 135 -9.56 -13.97 10.62
CA ARG A 135 -9.61 -15.30 9.97
C ARG A 135 -8.48 -15.52 8.96
N THR A 136 -7.49 -14.65 8.94
CA THR A 136 -6.33 -14.82 8.05
C THR A 136 -5.64 -16.17 8.33
N ASP A 137 -5.40 -16.92 7.28
CA ASP A 137 -4.61 -18.15 7.26
C ASP A 137 -3.92 -18.25 5.90
N MET A 138 -2.71 -17.70 5.82
CA MET A 138 -1.96 -17.55 4.57
C MET A 138 -0.64 -18.28 4.63
N HIS A 139 -0.33 -18.99 3.56
CA HIS A 139 1.00 -19.50 3.25
C HIS A 139 1.64 -18.60 2.19
N ILE A 140 2.73 -17.96 2.55
CA ILE A 140 3.47 -17.01 1.70
C ILE A 140 4.75 -17.66 1.24
N GLN A 141 4.86 -18.00 -0.03
CA GLN A 141 6.05 -18.60 -0.61
C GLN A 141 7.14 -17.54 -0.85
N LEU A 142 8.35 -17.81 -0.42
CA LEU A 142 9.50 -16.91 -0.55
C LEU A 142 10.44 -17.35 -1.67
N TYR A 143 11.18 -16.40 -2.22
CA TYR A 143 12.24 -16.68 -3.18
C TYR A 143 13.41 -17.41 -2.50
N PRO A 144 14.00 -18.41 -3.14
CA PRO A 144 15.19 -19.06 -2.62
C PRO A 144 16.40 -18.14 -2.78
N ILE A 145 17.18 -17.96 -1.71
CA ILE A 145 18.49 -17.30 -1.78
C ILE A 145 19.51 -18.30 -2.30
N THR A 146 20.19 -17.96 -3.37
CA THR A 146 21.26 -18.79 -3.97
C THR A 146 22.63 -18.28 -3.60
N ASP A 147 22.83 -16.98 -3.41
CA ASP A 147 24.06 -16.34 -2.96
C ASP A 147 23.76 -15.36 -1.80
N PRO A 148 23.84 -15.81 -0.52
CA PRO A 148 23.53 -14.98 0.64
C PRO A 148 24.42 -13.74 0.81
N GLN A 149 25.53 -13.63 0.03
CA GLN A 149 26.39 -12.45 0.06
C GLN A 149 25.92 -11.33 -0.88
N LYS A 150 25.01 -11.65 -1.79
CA LYS A 150 24.52 -10.72 -2.83
C LYS A 150 23.01 -10.59 -2.87
N GLU A 151 22.31 -11.49 -2.22
CA GLU A 151 20.86 -11.61 -2.33
C GLU A 151 20.23 -11.49 -0.95
N VAL A 152 19.13 -10.74 -0.89
CA VAL A 152 18.21 -10.69 0.25
C VAL A 152 16.80 -10.87 -0.27
N ILE A 153 15.91 -11.45 0.55
CA ILE A 153 14.50 -11.60 0.18
C ILE A 153 13.71 -10.35 0.60
N PHE A 154 14.03 -9.80 1.77
CA PHE A 154 13.28 -8.69 2.35
C PHE A 154 14.07 -7.38 2.32
N GLU A 155 13.38 -6.31 1.98
CA GLU A 155 13.88 -4.95 2.13
C GLU A 155 13.74 -4.47 3.58
N ASN A 156 14.71 -3.66 4.01
CA ASN A 156 14.75 -3.05 5.34
C ASN A 156 14.29 -1.59 5.24
N CYS A 157 13.04 -1.29 5.57
CA CYS A 157 12.48 0.06 5.47
C CYS A 157 12.91 0.93 6.65
N VAL A 158 13.88 1.81 6.41
CA VAL A 158 14.59 2.61 7.43
C VAL A 158 14.30 4.11 7.37
N ALA A 159 13.14 4.53 6.90
CA ALA A 159 12.74 5.94 6.79
C ALA A 159 13.64 6.77 5.84
N ASP A 160 14.07 6.19 4.75
CA ASP A 160 14.81 6.87 3.68
C ASP A 160 13.87 7.44 2.62
N VAL A 161 12.77 6.76 2.33
CA VAL A 161 11.70 7.16 1.40
C VAL A 161 10.41 7.41 2.18
N ASN A 162 9.90 6.38 2.82
CA ASN A 162 8.69 6.42 3.64
C ASN A 162 9.05 6.72 5.09
N ILE A 163 8.48 7.78 5.66
CA ILE A 163 8.59 8.14 7.06
C ILE A 163 7.23 7.89 7.71
N PRO A 164 7.16 7.06 8.76
CA PRO A 164 8.20 6.58 9.67
C PRO A 164 8.92 5.29 9.23
N VAL A 165 9.98 4.97 9.95
CA VAL A 165 10.63 3.67 9.93
C VAL A 165 9.72 2.58 10.50
N GLY A 166 9.93 1.33 10.10
CA GLY A 166 9.36 0.23 10.86
C GLY A 166 8.70 -0.87 10.06
N GLU A 167 9.35 -1.33 8.99
CA GLU A 167 8.82 -2.39 8.15
C GLU A 167 9.93 -3.22 7.52
N VAL A 168 9.67 -4.50 7.36
CA VAL A 168 10.41 -5.39 6.45
C VAL A 168 9.42 -5.97 5.46
N PHE A 169 9.69 -5.87 4.16
CA PHE A 169 8.75 -6.27 3.12
C PHE A 169 9.40 -6.99 1.96
N THR A 170 8.61 -7.75 1.22
CA THR A 170 9.02 -8.47 0.01
C THR A 170 7.85 -8.64 -0.94
N SER A 171 8.14 -8.86 -2.22
CA SER A 171 7.17 -9.42 -3.16
C SER A 171 7.24 -10.95 -3.07
N PRO A 172 6.18 -11.65 -2.68
CA PRO A 172 6.21 -13.11 -2.56
C PRO A 172 6.29 -13.79 -3.93
N VAL A 173 6.75 -15.05 -3.94
CA VAL A 173 6.58 -15.93 -5.10
C VAL A 173 5.11 -16.26 -5.24
N LEU A 174 4.53 -16.06 -6.43
CA LEU A 174 3.11 -16.34 -6.64
C LEU A 174 2.81 -17.83 -6.56
N GLU A 175 3.56 -18.65 -7.30
CA GLU A 175 3.41 -20.11 -7.27
C GLU A 175 3.63 -20.65 -5.86
N GLY A 176 2.66 -21.36 -5.32
CA GLY A 176 2.68 -21.90 -3.98
C GLY A 176 2.15 -20.94 -2.89
N THR A 177 2.01 -19.64 -3.15
CA THR A 177 1.36 -18.72 -2.21
C THR A 177 -0.15 -18.93 -2.24
N HIS A 178 -0.75 -19.28 -1.10
CA HIS A 178 -2.17 -19.60 -1.01
C HIS A 178 -2.74 -19.32 0.38
N GLY A 179 -4.06 -19.33 0.48
CA GLY A 179 -4.77 -19.21 1.74
C GLY A 179 -5.84 -18.13 1.75
N THR A 180 -6.23 -17.69 2.92
CA THR A 180 -7.27 -16.70 3.15
C THR A 180 -6.70 -15.46 3.84
N LEU A 181 -6.90 -14.31 3.25
CA LEU A 181 -6.66 -13.00 3.86
C LEU A 181 -8.00 -12.44 4.35
N HIS A 182 -8.08 -12.09 5.62
CA HIS A 182 -9.24 -11.43 6.22
C HIS A 182 -8.83 -10.13 6.90
N VAL A 183 -9.53 -9.05 6.55
CA VAL A 183 -9.35 -7.74 7.16
C VAL A 183 -10.69 -7.26 7.70
N SER A 184 -10.79 -7.05 9.00
CA SER A 184 -12.04 -6.68 9.66
C SER A 184 -12.57 -5.32 9.22
N ARG A 185 -11.66 -4.36 9.00
CA ARG A 185 -11.97 -3.03 8.50
C ARG A 185 -10.74 -2.41 7.83
N VAL A 186 -10.92 -1.89 6.64
CA VAL A 186 -9.86 -1.20 5.88
C VAL A 186 -10.44 -0.15 4.96
N PHE A 187 -9.67 0.91 4.71
CA PHE A 187 -9.96 1.92 3.69
C PHE A 187 -8.99 1.70 2.51
N LEU A 188 -9.54 1.46 1.34
CA LEU A 188 -8.80 1.36 0.09
C LEU A 188 -9.35 2.39 -0.89
N ASN A 189 -8.50 3.28 -1.39
CA ASN A 189 -8.91 4.36 -2.30
C ASN A 189 -10.12 5.16 -1.77
N GLU A 190 -10.05 5.57 -0.49
CA GLU A 190 -11.10 6.31 0.22
C GLU A 190 -12.41 5.54 0.45
N LEU A 191 -12.50 4.30 0.02
CA LEU A 191 -13.65 3.43 0.23
C LEU A 191 -13.45 2.53 1.44
N GLU A 192 -14.46 2.45 2.29
CA GLU A 192 -14.45 1.57 3.46
C GLU A 192 -14.90 0.16 3.11
N TYR A 193 -14.19 -0.84 3.65
CA TYR A 193 -14.52 -2.26 3.53
C TYR A 193 -14.66 -2.88 4.91
N HIS A 194 -15.75 -3.63 5.12
CA HIS A 194 -16.02 -4.39 6.33
C HIS A 194 -15.84 -5.88 6.06
N ASN A 195 -15.08 -6.55 6.93
CA ASN A 195 -14.83 -7.99 6.83
C ASN A 195 -14.41 -8.41 5.41
N LEU A 196 -13.50 -7.62 4.81
CA LEU A 196 -12.93 -7.98 3.52
C LEU A 196 -12.22 -9.32 3.63
N GLU A 197 -12.64 -10.28 2.84
CA GLU A 197 -12.03 -11.61 2.79
C GLU A 197 -11.70 -11.98 1.34
N MET A 198 -10.49 -12.45 1.12
CA MET A 198 -10.01 -12.90 -0.19
C MET A 198 -9.31 -14.25 -0.02
N THR A 199 -9.57 -15.18 -0.92
CA THR A 199 -8.78 -16.40 -1.01
C THR A 199 -7.82 -16.33 -2.17
N PHE A 200 -6.63 -16.91 -1.96
CA PHE A 200 -5.56 -16.95 -2.95
C PHE A 200 -5.18 -18.38 -3.27
N GLU A 201 -4.82 -18.61 -4.52
CA GLU A 201 -4.22 -19.84 -5.03
C GLU A 201 -3.14 -19.43 -6.05
N ASP A 202 -1.93 -19.93 -5.85
CA ASP A 202 -0.76 -19.50 -6.62
C ASP A 202 -0.65 -17.97 -6.71
N GLY A 203 -0.82 -17.32 -5.55
CA GLY A 203 -0.71 -15.88 -5.41
C GLY A 203 -1.81 -15.06 -6.08
N MET A 204 -2.79 -15.70 -6.73
CA MET A 204 -3.88 -15.03 -7.46
C MET A 204 -5.19 -15.11 -6.69
N ILE A 205 -5.94 -14.00 -6.65
CA ILE A 205 -7.26 -13.96 -6.03
C ILE A 205 -8.21 -14.95 -6.73
N LYS A 206 -8.83 -15.85 -5.96
CA LYS A 206 -9.83 -16.81 -6.44
C LYS A 206 -11.24 -16.42 -6.03
N THR A 207 -11.42 -16.07 -4.77
CA THR A 207 -12.71 -15.60 -4.27
C THR A 207 -12.52 -14.34 -3.45
N TYR A 208 -13.55 -13.55 -3.39
CA TYR A 208 -13.55 -12.32 -2.59
C TYR A 208 -14.96 -12.01 -2.11
N THR A 209 -15.07 -11.46 -0.91
CA THR A 209 -16.32 -11.00 -0.31
C THR A 209 -16.06 -9.90 0.72
N CYS A 210 -17.11 -9.16 1.06
CA CYS A 210 -17.13 -8.22 2.19
C CYS A 210 -18.54 -8.19 2.79
N THR A 211 -18.73 -7.40 3.84
CA THR A 211 -20.05 -7.25 4.49
C THR A 211 -20.52 -5.80 4.53
N ASN A 212 -20.25 -5.05 3.47
CA ASN A 212 -20.70 -3.66 3.34
C ASN A 212 -22.21 -3.55 3.09
N PHE A 213 -22.77 -4.54 2.40
CA PHE A 213 -24.19 -4.61 2.00
C PHE A 213 -24.80 -5.92 2.48
N ASP A 214 -26.11 -5.95 2.66
CA ASP A 214 -26.86 -7.16 3.03
C ASP A 214 -26.91 -8.19 1.88
N ASN A 215 -26.71 -7.75 0.65
CA ASN A 215 -26.75 -8.56 -0.57
C ASN A 215 -25.33 -8.98 -0.99
N GLU A 216 -25.13 -10.29 -1.14
CA GLU A 216 -23.82 -10.84 -1.59
C GLU A 216 -23.39 -10.34 -2.98
N GLU A 217 -24.33 -10.20 -3.91
CA GLU A 217 -24.03 -9.73 -5.26
C GLU A 217 -23.55 -8.28 -5.24
N GLU A 218 -24.18 -7.43 -4.43
CA GLU A 218 -23.74 -6.03 -4.24
C GLU A 218 -22.34 -5.97 -3.64
N ASN A 219 -22.00 -6.82 -2.67
CA ASN A 219 -20.66 -6.92 -2.10
C ASN A 219 -19.64 -7.34 -3.15
N ARG A 220 -19.97 -8.32 -4.00
CA ARG A 220 -19.07 -8.79 -5.07
C ARG A 220 -18.85 -7.72 -6.13
N GLU A 221 -19.90 -7.08 -6.61
CA GLU A 221 -19.79 -5.98 -7.59
C GLU A 221 -19.01 -4.80 -7.01
N TYR A 222 -19.19 -4.49 -5.75
CA TYR A 222 -18.44 -3.44 -5.06
C TYR A 222 -16.93 -3.73 -5.06
N LEU A 223 -16.53 -4.96 -4.73
CA LEU A 223 -15.13 -5.38 -4.76
C LEU A 223 -14.60 -5.48 -6.19
N LYS A 224 -15.39 -6.01 -7.11
CA LYS A 224 -14.98 -6.14 -8.52
C LYS A 224 -14.70 -4.77 -9.14
N ALA A 225 -15.53 -3.78 -8.87
CA ALA A 225 -15.38 -2.44 -9.42
C ALA A 225 -14.21 -1.67 -8.81
N ASN A 226 -14.01 -1.77 -7.49
CA ASN A 226 -13.16 -0.84 -6.75
C ASN A 226 -11.83 -1.45 -6.27
N VAL A 227 -11.74 -2.77 -6.17
CA VAL A 227 -10.52 -3.49 -5.77
C VAL A 227 -9.90 -4.21 -6.95
N LEU A 228 -10.70 -4.95 -7.71
CA LEU A 228 -10.21 -5.68 -8.88
C LEU A 228 -10.20 -4.83 -10.17
N TYR A 229 -10.78 -3.63 -10.16
CA TYR A 229 -10.87 -2.75 -11.33
C TYR A 229 -11.42 -3.47 -12.58
N HIS A 230 -12.40 -4.36 -12.37
CA HIS A 230 -13.01 -5.25 -13.37
C HIS A 230 -12.06 -6.30 -14.00
N TYR A 231 -10.85 -6.49 -13.47
CA TYR A 231 -10.05 -7.68 -13.81
C TYR A 231 -10.69 -8.94 -13.22
N ASP A 232 -10.44 -10.07 -13.82
CA ASP A 232 -10.97 -11.34 -13.32
C ASP A 232 -10.25 -11.78 -12.04
N THR A 233 -8.98 -11.42 -11.92
CA THR A 233 -8.14 -11.67 -10.75
C THR A 233 -7.00 -10.66 -10.69
N LEU A 234 -6.39 -10.51 -9.52
CA LEU A 234 -5.15 -9.76 -9.31
C LEU A 234 -4.18 -10.63 -8.50
N PRO A 235 -2.87 -10.45 -8.69
CA PRO A 235 -1.86 -11.10 -7.87
C PRO A 235 -1.75 -10.43 -6.50
N ILE A 236 -1.26 -11.19 -5.51
CA ILE A 236 -0.72 -10.59 -4.29
C ILE A 236 0.53 -9.79 -4.66
N GLY A 237 0.62 -8.54 -4.21
CA GLY A 237 1.72 -7.64 -4.55
C GLY A 237 2.86 -7.68 -3.55
N GLU A 238 2.51 -7.70 -2.27
CA GLU A 238 3.48 -7.54 -1.18
C GLU A 238 3.11 -8.38 0.02
N PHE A 239 4.14 -8.82 0.74
CA PHE A 239 4.06 -9.30 2.10
C PHE A 239 5.02 -8.49 2.97
N ALA A 240 4.49 -7.92 4.06
CA ALA A 240 5.24 -7.06 4.95
C ALA A 240 5.02 -7.41 6.43
N ILE A 241 5.99 -7.06 7.26
CA ILE A 241 5.91 -7.15 8.72
C ILE A 241 6.21 -5.77 9.30
N GLY A 242 5.17 -5.13 9.87
CA GLY A 242 5.31 -3.87 10.60
C GLY A 242 6.02 -4.08 11.93
N THR A 243 6.95 -3.19 12.25
CA THR A 243 7.78 -3.27 13.46
C THR A 243 7.66 -2.04 14.35
N ASN A 244 6.97 -0.98 13.92
CA ASN A 244 6.80 0.27 14.64
C ASN A 244 5.76 0.14 15.77
N THR A 245 6.20 -0.36 16.91
CA THR A 245 5.33 -0.51 18.09
C THR A 245 4.82 0.83 18.64
N THR A 246 5.51 1.95 18.37
CA THR A 246 5.06 3.28 18.78
C THR A 246 3.81 3.71 17.99
N ALA A 247 3.80 3.48 16.69
CA ALA A 247 2.61 3.71 15.85
C ALA A 247 1.43 2.85 16.31
N TYR A 248 1.66 1.54 16.53
CA TYR A 248 0.64 0.63 17.04
C TYR A 248 0.06 1.07 18.39
N MET A 249 0.91 1.46 19.35
CA MET A 249 0.46 1.92 20.67
C MET A 249 -0.32 3.23 20.59
N THR A 250 0.09 4.15 19.72
CA THR A 250 -0.62 5.41 19.47
C THR A 250 -2.00 5.15 18.89
N ALA A 251 -2.09 4.28 17.87
CA ALA A 251 -3.35 3.85 17.29
C ALA A 251 -4.33 3.32 18.34
N LYS A 252 -3.85 2.47 19.24
CA LYS A 252 -4.63 1.90 20.35
C LYS A 252 -5.03 2.92 21.40
N LYS A 253 -4.10 3.77 21.83
CA LYS A 253 -4.31 4.78 22.90
C LYS A 253 -5.40 5.79 22.54
N TYR A 254 -5.45 6.19 21.28
CA TYR A 254 -6.36 7.24 20.82
C TYR A 254 -7.54 6.70 19.99
N ASP A 255 -7.58 5.39 19.76
CA ASP A 255 -8.59 4.74 18.90
C ASP A 255 -8.65 5.34 17.47
N ILE A 256 -7.48 5.58 16.89
CA ILE A 256 -7.32 6.22 15.58
C ILE A 256 -6.75 5.31 14.51
N GLY A 257 -6.61 4.03 14.77
CA GLY A 257 -6.01 3.09 13.82
C GLY A 257 -6.68 3.09 12.45
N SER A 258 -8.02 3.25 12.40
CA SER A 258 -8.76 3.36 11.15
C SER A 258 -8.59 4.70 10.42
N ARG A 259 -7.93 5.68 11.04
CA ARG A 259 -7.66 6.99 10.46
C ARG A 259 -6.21 7.20 10.07
N PHE A 260 -5.33 6.27 10.46
CA PHE A 260 -3.95 6.30 10.00
C PHE A 260 -3.89 6.08 8.50
N PRO A 261 -3.06 6.84 7.78
CA PRO A 261 -2.76 6.53 6.39
C PRO A 261 -2.00 5.20 6.31
N ILE A 262 -2.04 4.55 5.17
CA ILE A 262 -1.32 3.29 4.93
C ILE A 262 0.14 3.45 5.32
N LEU A 263 0.78 4.54 4.96
CA LEU A 263 2.15 4.91 5.31
C LEU A 263 2.53 4.69 6.79
N ILE A 264 1.59 4.88 7.72
CA ILE A 264 1.81 4.64 9.17
C ILE A 264 1.22 3.30 9.60
N ALA A 265 0.09 2.91 9.02
CA ALA A 265 -0.65 1.71 9.42
C ALA A 265 0.08 0.41 9.07
N GLU A 266 0.92 0.40 8.03
CA GLU A 266 1.73 -0.74 7.59
C GLU A 266 3.00 -0.93 8.43
N LYS A 267 3.46 0.10 9.17
CA LYS A 267 4.69 0.08 9.96
C LYS A 267 4.43 -0.58 11.32
#